data_dc8b90e35448ae40cf9a20fa4742287a
#
_entry.id   dc8b90e35448ae40cf9a20fa4742287a
#
_cell.length_a   1.000
_cell.length_b   1.000
_cell.length_c   1.000
_cell.angle_alpha   90.00
_cell.angle_beta   90.00
_cell.angle_gamma   90.00
#
_symmetry.space_group_name_H-M   'P 1'
#
loop_
_entity.id
_entity.type
_entity.pdbx_description
1 polymer ?
#
loop_
_entity_poly.entity_id
_entity_poly.type
_entity_poly.pdbx_seq_one_letter_code
_entity_poly.pdbx_strand_id
1 'polypeptide(L)'
;MSIKLIAVDIDGTLLNSQRQVTPEVFQAIQDAKAAGVKVVIATGRPIPGVLPLLEELNLNQDGDYVITFNGGLVQETSTGNELIRETLSYEDYLDIEVLANKLGVHSHAITKDGIYTSNRNIGRYTVHESTLVHMPIYYRTPEEVADKEFVKAMYIDEPEILDAAIAKLPQEFYDRFTIVKSTPFYLEILKKTANQGIAVTHLAEKLGLSKEETMAIGDEENDRAMLEVVGSPVVMENGNPELKKIAKHITKSNDESGVAYAIRKWVLE
;
A
#
# COMPACT_ATOMS: atom_id res chain seq x y z
N MET A 1 -11.34 24.39 -7.87
CA MET A 1 -10.16 24.39 -6.98
C MET A 1 -9.08 23.57 -7.66
N SER A 2 -7.82 23.97 -7.57
CA SER A 2 -6.73 23.22 -8.19
C SER A 2 -6.30 22.06 -7.27
N ILE A 3 -5.96 20.92 -7.86
CA ILE A 3 -5.39 19.78 -7.12
C ILE A 3 -4.00 20.16 -6.60
N LYS A 4 -3.71 19.79 -5.36
CA LYS A 4 -2.44 20.06 -4.68
C LYS A 4 -1.77 18.82 -4.10
N LEU A 5 -2.51 17.72 -3.97
CA LEU A 5 -2.01 16.42 -3.53
C LEU A 5 -2.54 15.34 -4.46
N ILE A 6 -1.64 14.49 -4.97
CA ILE A 6 -1.98 13.32 -5.78
C ILE A 6 -1.41 12.09 -5.08
N ALA A 7 -2.26 11.15 -4.69
CA ALA A 7 -1.85 9.81 -4.26
C ALA A 7 -1.92 8.86 -5.46
N VAL A 8 -0.86 8.09 -5.70
CA VAL A 8 -0.75 7.20 -6.87
C VAL A 8 -0.36 5.81 -6.42
N ASP A 9 -1.14 4.79 -6.80
CA ASP A 9 -0.76 3.41 -6.62
C ASP A 9 0.35 2.99 -7.61
N ILE A 10 1.02 1.87 -7.34
CA ILE A 10 2.18 1.41 -8.13
C ILE A 10 1.76 0.40 -9.20
N ASP A 11 1.29 -0.78 -8.75
CA ASP A 11 1.16 -1.96 -9.61
C ASP A 11 -0.17 -1.91 -10.39
N GLY A 12 -0.11 -1.84 -11.72
CA GLY A 12 -1.31 -1.65 -12.57
C GLY A 12 -1.71 -0.18 -12.75
N THR A 13 -1.07 0.75 -12.04
CA THR A 13 -1.33 2.20 -12.09
C THR A 13 -0.11 2.96 -12.60
N LEU A 14 0.91 3.14 -11.75
CA LEU A 14 2.12 3.91 -12.08
C LEU A 14 3.02 3.14 -13.06
N LEU A 15 3.18 1.83 -12.84
CA LEU A 15 4.02 0.96 -13.64
C LEU A 15 3.22 0.34 -14.81
N ASN A 16 3.83 0.30 -15.98
CA ASN A 16 3.30 -0.43 -17.14
C ASN A 16 3.40 -1.96 -16.96
N SER A 17 2.92 -2.74 -17.93
CA SER A 17 2.98 -4.22 -17.93
C SER A 17 4.40 -4.78 -17.89
N GLN A 18 5.41 -4.00 -18.29
CA GLN A 18 6.82 -4.34 -18.18
C GLN A 18 7.42 -3.94 -16.82
N ARG A 19 6.60 -3.46 -15.88
CA ARG A 19 7.01 -2.97 -14.54
C ARG A 19 7.98 -1.79 -14.61
N GLN A 20 7.77 -0.88 -15.54
CA GLN A 20 8.59 0.31 -15.76
C GLN A 20 7.75 1.59 -15.67
N VAL A 21 8.36 2.66 -15.22
CA VAL A 21 7.82 4.01 -15.34
C VAL A 21 8.08 4.49 -16.77
N THR A 22 7.04 4.92 -17.47
CA THR A 22 7.23 5.47 -18.81
C THR A 22 7.81 6.91 -18.72
N PRO A 23 8.58 7.36 -19.74
CA PRO A 23 9.10 8.74 -19.77
C PRO A 23 7.99 9.79 -19.62
N GLU A 24 6.80 9.52 -20.17
CA GLU A 24 5.64 10.42 -20.10
C GLU A 24 5.13 10.55 -18.66
N VAL A 25 5.08 9.43 -17.91
CA VAL A 25 4.68 9.40 -16.48
C VAL A 25 5.71 10.15 -15.64
N PHE A 26 7.00 9.84 -15.83
CA PHE A 26 8.07 10.56 -15.15
C PHE A 26 7.95 12.07 -15.36
N GLN A 27 7.85 12.52 -16.62
CA GLN A 27 7.79 13.95 -16.93
C GLN A 27 6.54 14.63 -16.32
N ALA A 28 5.36 13.97 -16.39
CA ALA A 28 4.14 14.52 -15.81
C ALA A 28 4.24 14.69 -14.28
N ILE A 29 4.90 13.75 -13.58
CA ILE A 29 5.18 13.86 -12.14
C ILE A 29 6.10 15.07 -11.87
N GLN A 30 7.18 15.25 -12.65
CA GLN A 30 8.07 16.41 -12.48
C GLN A 30 7.34 17.73 -12.75
N ASP A 31 6.50 17.78 -13.77
CA ASP A 31 5.71 18.98 -14.12
C ASP A 31 4.72 19.32 -12.98
N ALA A 32 4.06 18.31 -12.39
CA ALA A 32 3.18 18.50 -11.24
C ALA A 32 3.96 19.04 -10.02
N LYS A 33 5.13 18.45 -9.72
CA LYS A 33 6.02 18.96 -8.65
C LYS A 33 6.44 20.40 -8.88
N ALA A 34 6.83 20.74 -10.11
CA ALA A 34 7.21 22.10 -10.48
C ALA A 34 6.05 23.10 -10.34
N ALA A 35 4.80 22.65 -10.51
CA ALA A 35 3.58 23.42 -10.25
C ALA A 35 3.20 23.50 -8.77
N GLY A 36 4.01 22.92 -7.86
CA GLY A 36 3.75 22.93 -6.42
C GLY A 36 2.78 21.85 -5.94
N VAL A 37 2.46 20.86 -6.77
CA VAL A 37 1.60 19.74 -6.40
C VAL A 37 2.44 18.65 -5.73
N LYS A 38 1.99 18.16 -4.59
CA LYS A 38 2.60 17.01 -3.92
C LYS A 38 2.15 15.71 -4.59
N VAL A 39 3.10 14.92 -5.08
CA VAL A 39 2.85 13.57 -5.60
C VAL A 39 3.35 12.56 -4.58
N VAL A 40 2.49 11.64 -4.16
CA VAL A 40 2.73 10.67 -3.09
C VAL A 40 2.43 9.28 -3.62
N ILE A 41 3.38 8.40 -3.50
CA ILE A 41 3.16 6.97 -3.78
C ILE A 41 2.39 6.36 -2.60
N ALA A 42 1.29 5.65 -2.89
CA ALA A 42 0.49 4.90 -1.93
C ALA A 42 0.50 3.41 -2.31
N THR A 43 1.05 2.56 -1.45
CA THR A 43 1.32 1.16 -1.80
C THR A 43 1.21 0.21 -0.60
N GLY A 44 0.95 -1.07 -0.89
CA GLY A 44 1.08 -2.16 0.09
C GLY A 44 2.52 -2.54 0.42
N ARG A 45 3.48 -2.10 -0.40
CA ARG A 45 4.90 -2.43 -0.22
C ARG A 45 5.48 -1.73 1.01
N PRO A 46 6.49 -2.35 1.69
CA PRO A 46 7.31 -1.67 2.70
C PRO A 46 8.29 -0.69 2.05
N ILE A 47 8.88 0.19 2.87
CA ILE A 47 9.85 1.21 2.43
C ILE A 47 10.98 0.63 1.56
N PRO A 48 11.70 -0.43 1.95
CA PRO A 48 12.80 -0.94 1.13
C PRO A 48 12.34 -1.38 -0.26
N GLY A 49 11.09 -1.84 -0.39
CA GLY A 49 10.51 -2.27 -1.68
C GLY A 49 10.05 -1.10 -2.58
N VAL A 50 10.08 0.15 -2.10
CA VAL A 50 9.66 1.32 -2.87
C VAL A 50 10.77 2.36 -3.06
N LEU A 51 11.84 2.31 -2.25
CA LEU A 51 12.96 3.27 -2.33
C LEU A 51 13.54 3.46 -3.73
N PRO A 52 13.85 2.41 -4.51
CA PRO A 52 14.40 2.58 -5.86
C PRO A 52 13.46 3.38 -6.77
N LEU A 53 12.15 3.18 -6.63
CA LEU A 53 11.13 3.89 -7.41
C LEU A 53 11.02 5.36 -6.98
N LEU A 54 11.10 5.65 -5.68
CA LEU A 54 11.11 7.03 -5.17
C LEU A 54 12.34 7.81 -5.67
N GLU A 55 13.50 7.16 -5.72
CA GLU A 55 14.73 7.73 -6.29
C GLU A 55 14.60 7.99 -7.80
N GLU A 56 14.11 6.99 -8.56
CA GLU A 56 13.84 7.12 -9.98
C GLU A 56 12.92 8.30 -10.30
N LEU A 57 11.89 8.51 -9.49
CA LEU A 57 10.88 9.56 -9.67
C LEU A 57 11.26 10.91 -9.05
N ASN A 58 12.44 11.02 -8.43
CA ASN A 58 12.83 12.22 -7.65
C ASN A 58 11.79 12.59 -6.57
N LEU A 59 11.18 11.58 -5.93
CA LEU A 59 10.22 11.72 -4.83
C LEU A 59 10.88 11.46 -3.46
N ASN A 60 12.15 11.79 -3.33
CA ASN A 60 12.97 11.62 -2.12
C ASN A 60 13.59 12.93 -1.62
N GLN A 61 12.99 14.07 -1.97
CA GLN A 61 13.44 15.39 -1.56
C GLN A 61 12.70 15.86 -0.30
N ASP A 62 13.15 16.96 0.30
CA ASP A 62 12.50 17.58 1.46
C ASP A 62 11.03 17.89 1.19
N GLY A 63 10.17 17.44 2.11
CA GLY A 63 8.73 17.60 1.98
C GLY A 63 8.06 16.67 0.98
N ASP A 64 8.76 15.66 0.44
CA ASP A 64 8.13 14.53 -0.24
C ASP A 64 7.71 13.46 0.78
N TYR A 65 6.62 12.76 0.51
CA TYR A 65 6.04 11.76 1.40
C TYR A 65 5.76 10.46 0.65
N VAL A 66 5.67 9.37 1.41
CA VAL A 66 5.26 8.06 0.90
C VAL A 66 4.30 7.41 1.89
N ILE A 67 3.30 6.71 1.36
CA ILE A 67 2.34 5.89 2.09
C ILE A 67 2.68 4.43 1.77
N THR A 68 3.03 3.66 2.78
CA THR A 68 3.43 2.25 2.66
C THR A 68 2.58 1.35 3.55
N PHE A 69 2.70 0.03 3.38
CA PHE A 69 1.94 -0.96 4.13
C PHE A 69 0.43 -0.71 4.06
N ASN A 70 -0.12 -0.37 2.87
CA ASN A 70 -1.54 -0.06 2.70
C ASN A 70 -2.06 1.04 3.65
N GLY A 71 -1.22 2.04 3.97
CA GLY A 71 -1.57 3.12 4.89
C GLY A 71 -1.14 2.89 6.35
N GLY A 72 -0.46 1.78 6.64
CA GLY A 72 0.09 1.50 7.97
C GLY A 72 1.25 2.43 8.37
N LEU A 73 1.93 3.00 7.38
CA LEU A 73 3.03 3.94 7.60
C LEU A 73 2.97 5.09 6.60
N VAL A 74 3.03 6.31 7.11
CA VAL A 74 3.25 7.52 6.30
C VAL A 74 4.51 8.20 6.80
N GLN A 75 5.48 8.42 5.92
CA GLN A 75 6.72 9.07 6.30
C GLN A 75 7.21 10.08 5.25
N GLU A 76 7.97 11.05 5.71
CA GLU A 76 8.75 11.92 4.84
C GLU A 76 9.94 11.15 4.26
N THR A 77 10.09 11.19 2.94
CA THR A 77 11.05 10.31 2.25
C THR A 77 12.51 10.69 2.45
N SER A 78 12.82 11.99 2.58
CA SER A 78 14.19 12.47 2.74
C SER A 78 14.76 12.22 4.14
N THR A 79 13.92 12.34 5.18
CA THR A 79 14.33 12.28 6.59
C THR A 79 13.99 10.95 7.26
N GLY A 80 13.02 10.21 6.72
CA GLY A 80 12.44 9.04 7.36
C GLY A 80 11.53 9.36 8.55
N ASN A 81 11.20 10.64 8.77
CA ASN A 81 10.30 11.05 9.85
C ASN A 81 8.89 10.48 9.60
N GLU A 82 8.41 9.72 10.56
CA GLU A 82 7.10 9.08 10.51
C GLU A 82 6.01 10.07 10.94
N LEU A 83 4.99 10.27 10.07
CA LEU A 83 3.81 11.06 10.38
C LEU A 83 2.71 10.19 11.00
N ILE A 84 2.59 8.99 10.49
CA ILE A 84 1.62 7.98 10.92
C ILE A 84 2.36 6.66 11.01
N ARG A 85 2.13 5.95 12.10
CA ARG A 85 2.55 4.57 12.30
C ARG A 85 1.42 3.81 12.97
N GLU A 86 0.80 2.90 12.25
CA GLU A 86 -0.23 2.00 12.74
C GLU A 86 0.37 0.61 12.90
N THR A 87 0.45 0.13 14.14
CA THR A 87 1.02 -1.18 14.45
C THR A 87 -0.01 -2.08 15.11
N LEU A 88 0.12 -3.38 14.87
CA LEU A 88 -0.57 -4.42 15.60
C LEU A 88 -0.04 -4.46 17.04
N SER A 89 -0.91 -4.62 18.00
CA SER A 89 -0.49 -4.92 19.38
C SER A 89 0.12 -6.34 19.44
N TYR A 90 0.88 -6.61 20.49
CA TYR A 90 1.40 -7.96 20.69
C TYR A 90 0.27 -8.99 20.85
N GLU A 91 -0.83 -8.63 21.50
CA GLU A 91 -2.02 -9.47 21.64
C GLU A 91 -2.67 -9.75 20.27
N ASP A 92 -2.78 -8.73 19.40
CA ASP A 92 -3.27 -8.92 18.02
C ASP A 92 -2.37 -9.90 17.25
N TYR A 93 -1.05 -9.74 17.38
CA TYR A 93 -0.10 -10.65 16.75
C TYR A 93 -0.27 -12.10 17.24
N LEU A 94 -0.44 -12.31 18.55
CA LEU A 94 -0.66 -13.65 19.11
C LEU A 94 -1.95 -14.28 18.59
N ASP A 95 -3.05 -13.52 18.53
CA ASP A 95 -4.33 -14.01 18.01
C ASP A 95 -4.21 -14.41 16.53
N ILE A 96 -3.48 -13.60 15.72
CA ILE A 96 -3.20 -13.87 14.32
C ILE A 96 -2.40 -15.19 14.17
N GLU A 97 -1.32 -15.35 14.95
CA GLU A 97 -0.47 -16.55 14.94
C GLU A 97 -1.26 -17.82 15.37
N VAL A 98 -2.04 -17.71 16.44
CA VAL A 98 -2.87 -18.84 16.92
C VAL A 98 -3.89 -19.26 15.87
N LEU A 99 -4.51 -18.28 15.21
CA LEU A 99 -5.49 -18.55 14.15
C LEU A 99 -4.83 -19.17 12.92
N ALA A 100 -3.66 -18.66 12.48
CA ALA A 100 -2.90 -19.26 11.37
C ALA A 100 -2.61 -20.74 11.61
N ASN A 101 -2.12 -21.09 12.82
CA ASN A 101 -1.85 -22.46 13.20
C ASN A 101 -3.11 -23.34 13.19
N LYS A 102 -4.26 -22.83 13.67
CA LYS A 102 -5.55 -23.54 13.64
C LYS A 102 -6.05 -23.79 12.22
N LEU A 103 -5.82 -22.84 11.32
CA LEU A 103 -6.23 -22.92 9.92
C LEU A 103 -5.26 -23.73 9.06
N GLY A 104 -4.05 -23.99 9.57
CA GLY A 104 -3.00 -24.71 8.87
C GLY A 104 -2.38 -23.91 7.72
N VAL A 105 -2.31 -22.59 7.85
CA VAL A 105 -1.73 -21.66 6.87
C VAL A 105 -0.42 -21.09 7.40
N HIS A 106 0.56 -20.87 6.53
CA HIS A 106 1.78 -20.16 6.91
C HIS A 106 1.49 -18.70 7.25
N SER A 107 2.26 -18.17 8.21
CA SER A 107 2.17 -16.77 8.65
C SER A 107 3.53 -16.13 8.82
N HIS A 108 3.57 -14.84 8.64
CA HIS A 108 4.67 -14.00 9.10
C HIS A 108 4.17 -12.60 9.45
N ALA A 109 4.96 -11.87 10.23
CA ALA A 109 4.69 -10.48 10.57
C ALA A 109 5.87 -9.60 10.15
N ILE A 110 5.59 -8.35 9.77
CA ILE A 110 6.57 -7.45 9.17
C ILE A 110 6.72 -6.20 10.03
N THR A 111 7.96 -5.90 10.42
CA THR A 111 8.37 -4.61 10.95
C THR A 111 8.90 -3.73 9.80
N LYS A 112 9.37 -2.54 10.09
CA LYS A 112 10.07 -1.73 9.09
C LYS A 112 11.40 -2.34 8.60
N ASP A 113 12.00 -3.25 9.37
CA ASP A 113 13.37 -3.74 9.17
C ASP A 113 13.47 -5.23 8.84
N GLY A 114 12.36 -6.00 8.91
CA GLY A 114 12.43 -7.43 8.66
C GLY A 114 11.10 -8.17 8.72
N ILE A 115 11.14 -9.39 8.22
CA ILE A 115 10.05 -10.35 8.22
C ILE A 115 10.31 -11.36 9.33
N TYR A 116 9.34 -11.58 10.20
CA TYR A 116 9.41 -12.48 11.35
C TYR A 116 8.40 -13.59 11.21
N THR A 117 8.83 -14.83 11.36
CA THR A 117 7.94 -15.99 11.31
C THR A 117 8.27 -17.00 12.41
N SER A 118 7.23 -17.62 12.97
CA SER A 118 7.34 -18.75 13.89
C SER A 118 7.28 -20.10 13.17
N ASN A 119 7.05 -20.10 11.85
CA ASN A 119 6.98 -21.32 11.06
C ASN A 119 8.38 -21.89 10.84
N ARG A 120 8.65 -23.10 11.37
CA ARG A 120 9.91 -23.83 11.14
C ARG A 120 10.10 -24.21 9.67
N ASN A 121 9.01 -24.60 9.02
CA ASN A 121 8.98 -24.81 7.58
C ASN A 121 8.57 -23.49 6.92
N ILE A 122 9.56 -22.73 6.47
CA ILE A 122 9.31 -21.46 5.82
C ILE A 122 8.74 -21.72 4.42
N GLY A 123 7.53 -21.23 4.17
CA GLY A 123 6.86 -21.38 2.88
C GLY A 123 7.56 -20.62 1.75
N ARG A 124 7.45 -21.13 0.52
CA ARG A 124 8.08 -20.50 -0.66
C ARG A 124 7.65 -19.06 -0.89
N TYR A 125 6.40 -18.73 -0.54
CA TYR A 125 5.87 -17.38 -0.72
C TYR A 125 6.37 -16.40 0.35
N THR A 126 6.75 -16.86 1.55
CA THR A 126 7.50 -16.04 2.53
C THR A 126 8.87 -15.64 1.97
N VAL A 127 9.56 -16.59 1.31
CA VAL A 127 10.84 -16.32 0.64
C VAL A 127 10.64 -15.39 -0.56
N HIS A 128 9.58 -15.59 -1.33
CA HIS A 128 9.22 -14.71 -2.44
C HIS A 128 8.97 -13.28 -1.97
N GLU A 129 8.18 -13.08 -0.90
CA GLU A 129 7.95 -11.75 -0.30
C GLU A 129 9.26 -11.11 0.14
N SER A 130 10.12 -11.83 0.87
CA SER A 130 11.43 -11.33 1.31
C SER A 130 12.28 -10.83 0.15
N THR A 131 12.28 -11.57 -0.97
CA THR A 131 13.02 -11.19 -2.17
C THR A 131 12.40 -9.95 -2.83
N LEU A 132 11.07 -9.90 -2.90
CA LEU A 132 10.33 -8.80 -3.54
C LEU A 132 10.52 -7.47 -2.79
N VAL A 133 10.53 -7.54 -1.46
CA VAL A 133 10.61 -6.33 -0.61
C VAL A 133 12.02 -6.06 -0.07
N HIS A 134 13.01 -6.88 -0.45
CA HIS A 134 14.40 -6.76 -0.02
C HIS A 134 14.60 -6.74 1.51
N MET A 135 13.82 -7.57 2.22
CA MET A 135 13.87 -7.64 3.69
C MET A 135 14.34 -9.02 4.15
N PRO A 136 15.16 -9.09 5.22
CA PRO A 136 15.61 -10.35 5.80
C PRO A 136 14.46 -11.09 6.50
N ILE A 137 14.53 -12.43 6.51
CA ILE A 137 13.62 -13.29 7.27
C ILE A 137 14.30 -13.72 8.57
N TYR A 138 13.58 -13.56 9.67
CA TYR A 138 13.98 -14.01 11.00
C TYR A 138 13.00 -15.08 11.49
N TYR A 139 13.52 -16.29 11.78
CA TYR A 139 12.78 -17.24 12.58
C TYR A 139 12.82 -16.81 14.05
N ARG A 140 11.65 -16.61 14.65
CA ARG A 140 11.49 -16.28 16.07
C ARG A 140 10.23 -16.91 16.62
N THR A 141 10.27 -17.32 17.89
CA THR A 141 9.04 -17.71 18.60
C THR A 141 8.22 -16.46 18.93
N PRO A 142 6.91 -16.61 19.20
CA PRO A 142 6.09 -15.45 19.59
C PRO A 142 6.66 -14.69 20.79
N GLU A 143 7.23 -15.38 21.78
CA GLU A 143 7.80 -14.75 22.97
C GLU A 143 9.06 -13.92 22.67
N GLU A 144 9.83 -14.32 21.67
CA GLU A 144 11.05 -13.61 21.26
C GLU A 144 10.76 -12.31 20.49
N VAL A 145 9.51 -12.05 20.11
CA VAL A 145 9.09 -10.86 19.36
C VAL A 145 8.13 -9.97 20.15
N ALA A 146 8.00 -10.18 21.45
CA ALA A 146 7.08 -9.43 22.30
C ALA A 146 7.39 -7.91 22.34
N ASP A 147 8.64 -7.52 22.04
CA ASP A 147 9.11 -6.14 21.96
C ASP A 147 9.03 -5.53 20.54
N LYS A 148 8.53 -6.28 19.55
CA LYS A 148 8.48 -5.82 18.17
C LYS A 148 7.17 -5.10 17.86
N GLU A 149 7.28 -4.10 17.02
CA GLU A 149 6.14 -3.37 16.47
C GLU A 149 5.89 -3.84 15.03
N PHE A 150 4.87 -4.65 14.85
CA PHE A 150 4.49 -5.16 13.53
C PHE A 150 3.55 -4.17 12.84
N VAL A 151 3.92 -3.73 11.66
CA VAL A 151 3.07 -2.86 10.84
C VAL A 151 1.98 -3.68 10.15
N LYS A 152 2.32 -4.91 9.71
CA LYS A 152 1.35 -5.88 9.18
C LYS A 152 1.75 -7.32 9.54
N ALA A 153 0.76 -8.19 9.57
CA ALA A 153 0.94 -9.64 9.51
C ALA A 153 0.36 -10.16 8.20
N MET A 154 0.77 -11.36 7.80
CA MET A 154 0.30 -11.98 6.56
C MET A 154 0.00 -13.45 6.78
N TYR A 155 -1.12 -13.93 6.22
CA TYR A 155 -1.29 -15.34 5.89
C TYR A 155 -0.84 -15.54 4.46
N ILE A 156 -0.02 -16.55 4.23
CA ILE A 156 0.74 -16.67 3.01
C ILE A 156 0.95 -18.14 2.67
N ASP A 157 0.30 -18.61 1.59
CA ASP A 157 0.35 -20.02 1.22
C ASP A 157 -0.03 -20.23 -0.25
N GLU A 158 -0.08 -21.50 -0.67
CA GLU A 158 -0.67 -21.88 -1.95
C GLU A 158 -2.11 -21.33 -2.03
N PRO A 159 -2.55 -20.85 -3.21
CA PRO A 159 -3.86 -20.22 -3.35
C PRO A 159 -5.03 -21.01 -2.77
N GLU A 160 -5.05 -22.33 -3.00
CA GLU A 160 -6.12 -23.21 -2.51
C GLU A 160 -6.11 -23.33 -0.99
N ILE A 161 -4.93 -23.37 -0.36
CA ILE A 161 -4.77 -23.43 1.11
C ILE A 161 -5.20 -22.10 1.71
N LEU A 162 -4.74 -20.98 1.12
CA LEU A 162 -5.07 -19.65 1.59
C LEU A 162 -6.57 -19.37 1.46
N ASP A 163 -7.20 -19.71 0.33
CA ASP A 163 -8.65 -19.53 0.13
C ASP A 163 -9.48 -20.37 1.11
N ALA A 164 -9.05 -21.60 1.39
CA ALA A 164 -9.69 -22.43 2.40
C ALA A 164 -9.53 -21.87 3.83
N ALA A 165 -8.44 -21.19 4.13
CA ALA A 165 -8.23 -20.49 5.39
C ALA A 165 -9.11 -19.22 5.47
N ILE A 166 -9.13 -18.41 4.42
CA ILE A 166 -9.96 -17.18 4.33
C ILE A 166 -11.44 -17.50 4.56
N ALA A 167 -11.96 -18.58 3.93
CA ALA A 167 -13.35 -18.99 4.08
C ALA A 167 -13.74 -19.37 5.53
N LYS A 168 -12.77 -19.59 6.41
CA LYS A 168 -12.96 -19.96 7.82
C LYS A 168 -12.63 -18.83 8.79
N LEU A 169 -12.26 -17.65 8.29
CA LEU A 169 -12.00 -16.49 9.15
C LEU A 169 -13.29 -16.08 9.87
N PRO A 170 -13.24 -15.89 11.20
CA PRO A 170 -14.41 -15.45 11.93
C PRO A 170 -14.74 -13.98 11.63
N GLN A 171 -16.02 -13.62 11.70
CA GLN A 171 -16.45 -12.22 11.47
C GLN A 171 -15.73 -11.22 12.38
N GLU A 172 -15.49 -11.60 13.64
CA GLU A 172 -14.73 -10.79 14.60
C GLU A 172 -13.34 -10.37 14.08
N PHE A 173 -12.71 -11.22 13.24
CA PHE A 173 -11.42 -10.93 12.65
C PHE A 173 -11.51 -9.76 11.65
N TYR A 174 -12.56 -9.74 10.82
CA TYR A 174 -12.86 -8.62 9.92
C TYR A 174 -13.27 -7.34 10.65
N ASP A 175 -13.87 -7.48 11.83
CA ASP A 175 -14.25 -6.32 12.64
C ASP A 175 -13.05 -5.66 13.32
N ARG A 176 -12.03 -6.47 13.70
CA ARG A 176 -10.81 -6.01 14.40
C ARG A 176 -9.70 -5.52 13.48
N PHE A 177 -9.61 -6.06 12.26
CA PHE A 177 -8.50 -5.83 11.36
C PHE A 177 -8.93 -5.27 10.01
N THR A 178 -8.04 -4.55 9.36
CA THR A 178 -8.09 -4.30 7.92
C THR A 178 -7.47 -5.51 7.24
N ILE A 179 -8.22 -6.18 6.37
CA ILE A 179 -7.81 -7.42 5.71
C ILE A 179 -7.85 -7.20 4.20
N VAL A 180 -6.73 -7.44 3.53
CA VAL A 180 -6.57 -7.24 2.09
C VAL A 180 -5.98 -8.48 1.46
N LYS A 181 -6.66 -9.09 0.48
CA LYS A 181 -6.09 -10.13 -0.38
C LYS A 181 -5.40 -9.44 -1.56
N SER A 182 -4.09 -9.21 -1.46
CA SER A 182 -3.31 -8.46 -2.45
C SER A 182 -2.86 -9.31 -3.64
N THR A 183 -2.76 -10.63 -3.46
CA THR A 183 -2.44 -11.59 -4.52
C THR A 183 -3.18 -12.91 -4.26
N PRO A 184 -3.22 -13.86 -5.19
CA PRO A 184 -3.83 -15.17 -4.92
C PRO A 184 -3.25 -15.91 -3.70
N PHE A 185 -2.02 -15.62 -3.32
CA PHE A 185 -1.27 -16.31 -2.25
C PHE A 185 -0.89 -15.40 -1.06
N TYR A 186 -1.38 -14.14 -1.01
CA TYR A 186 -1.14 -13.19 0.08
C TYR A 186 -2.45 -12.65 0.64
N LEU A 187 -2.64 -12.80 1.96
CA LEU A 187 -3.65 -12.12 2.74
C LEU A 187 -2.95 -11.24 3.77
N GLU A 188 -3.08 -9.95 3.63
CA GLU A 188 -2.49 -8.96 4.51
C GLU A 188 -3.46 -8.62 5.64
N ILE A 189 -2.96 -8.53 6.87
CA ILE A 189 -3.71 -8.25 8.09
C ILE A 189 -3.03 -7.07 8.77
N LEU A 190 -3.76 -5.96 8.85
CA LEU A 190 -3.27 -4.71 9.42
C LEU A 190 -4.19 -4.26 10.56
N LYS A 191 -3.71 -3.34 11.37
CA LYS A 191 -4.56 -2.65 12.35
C LYS A 191 -5.78 -2.05 11.66
N LYS A 192 -6.94 -2.05 12.30
CA LYS A 192 -8.20 -1.59 11.70
C LYS A 192 -8.14 -0.17 11.13
N THR A 193 -7.35 0.70 11.75
CA THR A 193 -7.14 2.09 11.33
C THR A 193 -6.12 2.25 10.21
N ALA A 194 -5.38 1.19 9.86
CA ALA A 194 -4.41 1.21 8.77
C ALA A 194 -5.12 0.98 7.43
N ASN A 195 -5.37 2.03 6.68
CA ASN A 195 -5.80 1.97 5.29
C ASN A 195 -5.34 3.22 4.51
N GLN A 196 -5.20 3.09 3.20
CA GLN A 196 -4.71 4.16 2.34
C GLN A 196 -5.57 5.44 2.42
N GLY A 197 -6.88 5.31 2.61
CA GLY A 197 -7.80 6.46 2.72
C GLY A 197 -7.53 7.30 3.96
N ILE A 198 -7.39 6.67 5.13
CA ILE A 198 -7.03 7.36 6.37
C ILE A 198 -5.65 8.02 6.21
N ALA A 199 -4.69 7.32 5.63
CA ALA A 199 -3.34 7.84 5.40
C ALA A 199 -3.34 9.08 4.50
N VAL A 200 -4.06 9.05 3.38
CA VAL A 200 -4.20 10.20 2.46
C VAL A 200 -4.91 11.37 3.15
N THR A 201 -5.98 11.10 3.91
CA THR A 201 -6.72 12.14 4.63
C THR A 201 -5.83 12.84 5.66
N HIS A 202 -5.13 12.10 6.51
CA HIS A 202 -4.24 12.67 7.51
C HIS A 202 -3.07 13.44 6.88
N LEU A 203 -2.53 12.94 5.76
CA LEU A 203 -1.49 13.67 5.05
C LEU A 203 -2.02 14.99 4.47
N ALA A 204 -3.21 14.99 3.87
CA ALA A 204 -3.85 16.20 3.38
C ALA A 204 -4.10 17.22 4.52
N GLU A 205 -4.62 16.78 5.66
CA GLU A 205 -4.80 17.60 6.86
C GLU A 205 -3.47 18.19 7.36
N LYS A 206 -2.42 17.38 7.42
CA LYS A 206 -1.06 17.82 7.80
C LYS A 206 -0.53 18.91 6.88
N LEU A 207 -0.85 18.82 5.60
CA LEU A 207 -0.47 19.82 4.58
C LEU A 207 -1.44 21.01 4.51
N GLY A 208 -2.51 21.03 5.32
CA GLY A 208 -3.51 22.09 5.32
C GLY A 208 -4.39 22.11 4.07
N LEU A 209 -4.60 20.95 3.44
CA LEU A 209 -5.38 20.79 2.21
C LEU A 209 -6.78 20.30 2.49
N SER A 210 -7.76 20.79 1.72
CA SER A 210 -9.12 20.27 1.72
C SER A 210 -9.25 19.01 0.85
N LYS A 211 -10.33 18.25 1.04
CA LYS A 211 -10.66 17.08 0.21
C LYS A 211 -10.67 17.43 -1.28
N GLU A 212 -11.22 18.58 -1.65
CA GLU A 212 -11.37 19.04 -3.03
C GLU A 212 -10.03 19.33 -3.73
N GLU A 213 -8.96 19.51 -2.94
CA GLU A 213 -7.60 19.74 -3.43
C GLU A 213 -6.80 18.43 -3.56
N THR A 214 -7.45 17.26 -3.30
CA THR A 214 -6.82 15.95 -3.38
C THR A 214 -7.32 15.12 -4.55
N MET A 215 -6.41 14.35 -5.13
CA MET A 215 -6.66 13.36 -6.17
C MET A 215 -6.03 12.02 -5.74
N ALA A 216 -6.68 10.92 -6.10
CA ALA A 216 -6.08 9.59 -6.01
C ALA A 216 -6.22 8.88 -7.35
N ILE A 217 -5.20 8.11 -7.73
CA ILE A 217 -5.16 7.32 -8.96
C ILE A 217 -4.85 5.88 -8.57
N GLY A 218 -5.72 4.94 -8.97
CA GLY A 218 -5.58 3.52 -8.64
C GLY A 218 -6.33 2.63 -9.61
N ASP A 219 -6.21 1.32 -9.45
CA ASP A 219 -6.82 0.33 -10.35
C ASP A 219 -7.50 -0.86 -9.66
N GLU A 220 -7.10 -1.23 -8.45
CA GLU A 220 -7.61 -2.43 -7.77
C GLU A 220 -8.28 -2.14 -6.41
N GLU A 221 -8.91 -3.17 -5.84
CA GLU A 221 -9.75 -3.05 -4.63
C GLU A 221 -9.02 -2.49 -3.40
N ASN A 222 -7.70 -2.71 -3.30
CA ASN A 222 -6.87 -2.10 -2.24
C ASN A 222 -6.84 -0.56 -2.30
N ASP A 223 -7.13 0.03 -3.47
CA ASP A 223 -7.15 1.49 -3.68
C ASP A 223 -8.49 2.13 -3.34
N ARG A 224 -9.56 1.33 -3.17
CA ARG A 224 -10.90 1.80 -2.88
C ARG A 224 -10.91 2.85 -1.77
N ALA A 225 -10.23 2.56 -0.67
CA ALA A 225 -10.25 3.43 0.49
C ALA A 225 -9.67 4.83 0.19
N MET A 226 -8.61 4.94 -0.63
CA MET A 226 -8.08 6.25 -1.00
C MET A 226 -8.94 6.96 -2.04
N LEU A 227 -9.55 6.21 -2.97
CA LEU A 227 -10.43 6.78 -4.00
C LEU A 227 -11.70 7.38 -3.38
N GLU A 228 -12.28 6.77 -2.35
CA GLU A 228 -13.51 7.24 -1.70
C GLU A 228 -13.33 8.53 -0.89
N VAL A 229 -12.14 8.81 -0.40
CA VAL A 229 -11.89 9.96 0.50
C VAL A 229 -11.45 11.24 -0.23
N VAL A 230 -10.94 11.14 -1.45
CA VAL A 230 -10.44 12.29 -2.20
C VAL A 230 -11.54 13.02 -2.98
N GLY A 231 -11.30 14.29 -3.33
CA GLY A 231 -12.22 15.09 -4.15
C GLY A 231 -12.18 14.75 -5.64
N SER A 232 -11.11 14.10 -6.11
CA SER A 232 -10.94 13.70 -7.49
C SER A 232 -10.44 12.25 -7.62
N PRO A 233 -11.31 11.24 -7.39
CA PRO A 233 -10.95 9.85 -7.62
C PRO A 233 -10.82 9.55 -9.12
N VAL A 234 -9.68 8.97 -9.50
CA VAL A 234 -9.33 8.58 -10.88
C VAL A 234 -9.04 7.08 -10.90
N VAL A 235 -9.71 6.35 -11.78
CA VAL A 235 -9.48 4.91 -11.96
C VAL A 235 -8.88 4.67 -13.33
N MET A 236 -7.89 3.77 -13.38
CA MET A 236 -7.23 3.38 -14.62
C MET A 236 -8.20 2.63 -15.57
N GLU A 237 -7.98 2.73 -16.89
CA GLU A 237 -8.80 1.99 -17.86
C GLU A 237 -8.71 0.47 -17.68
N ASN A 238 -7.52 -0.04 -17.34
CA ASN A 238 -7.30 -1.44 -16.99
C ASN A 238 -7.85 -1.82 -15.62
N GLY A 239 -8.33 -0.86 -14.80
CA GLY A 239 -8.75 -1.09 -13.43
C GLY A 239 -10.09 -1.82 -13.28
N ASN A 240 -10.34 -2.23 -12.05
CA ASN A 240 -11.51 -2.99 -11.61
C ASN A 240 -12.83 -2.27 -11.98
N PRO A 241 -13.78 -2.93 -12.64
CA PRO A 241 -15.05 -2.33 -13.02
C PRO A 241 -15.86 -1.77 -11.83
N GLU A 242 -15.76 -2.36 -10.65
CA GLU A 242 -16.46 -1.87 -9.45
C GLU A 242 -15.89 -0.54 -8.95
N LEU A 243 -14.57 -0.33 -9.09
CA LEU A 243 -13.95 0.95 -8.77
C LEU A 243 -14.32 2.05 -9.78
N LYS A 244 -14.50 1.70 -11.03
CA LYS A 244 -14.96 2.67 -12.05
C LYS A 244 -16.31 3.29 -11.72
N LYS A 245 -17.14 2.62 -10.91
CA LYS A 245 -18.44 3.17 -10.47
C LYS A 245 -18.31 4.33 -9.47
N ILE A 246 -17.21 4.39 -8.72
CA ILE A 246 -16.94 5.47 -7.75
C ILE A 246 -15.99 6.53 -8.30
N ALA A 247 -15.43 6.32 -9.49
CA ALA A 247 -14.51 7.24 -10.13
C ALA A 247 -15.23 8.52 -10.59
N LYS A 248 -14.60 9.65 -10.33
CA LYS A 248 -14.96 10.93 -10.99
C LYS A 248 -14.45 10.96 -12.42
N HIS A 249 -13.29 10.33 -12.64
CA HIS A 249 -12.65 10.25 -13.94
C HIS A 249 -12.12 8.83 -14.19
N ILE A 250 -12.20 8.39 -15.44
CA ILE A 250 -11.50 7.19 -15.92
C ILE A 250 -10.37 7.71 -16.82
N THR A 251 -9.13 7.37 -16.49
CA THR A 251 -7.95 7.71 -17.28
C THR A 251 -7.64 6.57 -18.26
N LYS A 252 -6.55 6.68 -19.01
CA LYS A 252 -6.03 5.63 -19.90
C LYS A 252 -5.48 4.45 -19.10
N SER A 253 -5.13 3.36 -19.79
CA SER A 253 -4.45 2.22 -19.18
C SER A 253 -3.03 2.59 -18.71
N ASN A 254 -2.46 1.76 -17.85
CA ASN A 254 -1.07 1.90 -17.40
C ASN A 254 -0.07 1.74 -18.57
N ASP A 255 -0.38 0.93 -19.59
CA ASP A 255 0.43 0.79 -20.80
C ASP A 255 0.34 2.01 -21.75
N GLU A 256 -0.67 2.85 -21.57
CA GLU A 256 -0.86 4.11 -22.31
C GLU A 256 -0.52 5.35 -21.49
N SER A 257 0.29 5.19 -20.44
CA SER A 257 0.72 6.29 -19.55
C SER A 257 -0.48 7.02 -18.91
N GLY A 258 -1.47 6.28 -18.40
CA GLY A 258 -2.72 6.83 -17.86
C GLY A 258 -2.53 7.81 -16.72
N VAL A 259 -1.49 7.62 -15.87
CA VAL A 259 -1.12 8.57 -14.80
C VAL A 259 -0.70 9.92 -15.40
N ALA A 260 0.12 9.90 -16.45
CA ALA A 260 0.53 11.14 -17.14
C ALA A 260 -0.66 11.87 -17.76
N TYR A 261 -1.57 11.11 -18.39
CA TYR A 261 -2.79 11.68 -18.96
C TYR A 261 -3.65 12.35 -17.86
N ALA A 262 -3.84 11.68 -16.73
CA ALA A 262 -4.61 12.20 -15.61
C ALA A 262 -4.01 13.50 -15.05
N ILE A 263 -2.70 13.52 -14.80
CA ILE A 263 -1.98 14.69 -14.27
C ILE A 263 -2.10 15.86 -15.25
N ARG A 264 -1.81 15.67 -16.54
CA ARG A 264 -1.85 16.74 -17.52
C ARG A 264 -3.25 17.33 -17.67
N LYS A 265 -4.27 16.47 -17.73
CA LYS A 265 -5.64 16.89 -18.04
C LYS A 265 -6.41 17.47 -16.86
N TRP A 266 -6.18 17.00 -15.65
CA TRP A 266 -7.01 17.39 -14.50
C TRP A 266 -6.25 18.11 -13.38
N VAL A 267 -4.94 18.26 -13.52
CA VAL A 267 -4.09 18.94 -12.54
C VAL A 267 -3.40 20.17 -13.15
N LEU A 268 -2.88 20.04 -14.38
CA LEU A 268 -2.06 21.09 -15.00
C LEU A 268 -2.83 21.97 -16.02
N GLU A 269 -3.95 21.48 -16.60
CA GLU A 269 -4.88 22.29 -17.40
C GLU A 269 -5.86 23.06 -16.49
#